data_080e82b3a93d2d8967702f32c7626d8a
#
_entry.id   080e82b3a93d2d8967702f32c7626d8a
#
_cell.length_a   1.000
_cell.length_b   1.000
_cell.length_c   1.000
_cell.angle_alpha   90.00
_cell.angle_beta   90.00
_cell.angle_gamma   90.00
#
_symmetry.space_group_name_H-M   'P 1'
#
loop_
_entity.id
_entity.type
_entity.pdbx_description
1 polymer ?
#
loop_
_entity_poly.entity_id
_entity_poly.type
_entity_poly.pdbx_seq_one_letter_code
_entity_poly.pdbx_strand_id
1 'polypeptide(L)'
;KNNKIKHLEDFTDRFLKKCTLGEMISKYMVLVETEQKLLVMRPYQIYAVKAIDECVKQNRGNGYIWHTTGSGKTLTSFKASTLLKDNREIEKCLFVVDRKDLDRQTREEFNKFQEGSVEENTNTETLVRRLLSTDYADKVIVTTIQKLGLALDGTYKRNYKERLEPLRDKRMVFIFDECHRSQFGENHKAIKE
;
A
#
# COMPACT_ATOMS: atom_id res chain seq x y z
N LYS A 1 -7.46 -24.15 -7.43
CA LYS A 1 -6.89 -25.06 -8.46
C LYS A 1 -6.88 -24.29 -9.78
N ASN A 2 -5.70 -24.07 -10.37
CA ASN A 2 -5.54 -23.41 -11.67
C ASN A 2 -5.94 -24.39 -12.80
N ASN A 3 -7.21 -24.44 -13.14
CA ASN A 3 -7.65 -25.20 -14.29
C ASN A 3 -7.32 -24.40 -15.56
N LYS A 4 -6.49 -24.97 -16.43
CA LYS A 4 -6.18 -24.38 -17.72
C LYS A 4 -7.44 -24.38 -18.60
N ILE A 5 -7.79 -23.22 -19.14
CA ILE A 5 -8.84 -23.10 -20.16
C ILE A 5 -8.18 -23.42 -21.50
N LYS A 6 -8.65 -24.46 -22.19
CA LYS A 6 -8.03 -24.94 -23.43
C LYS A 6 -8.76 -24.47 -24.70
N HIS A 7 -10.02 -24.12 -24.58
CA HIS A 7 -10.86 -23.72 -25.71
C HIS A 7 -11.12 -22.21 -25.69
N LEU A 8 -11.12 -21.60 -26.88
CA LEU A 8 -11.33 -20.16 -27.03
C LEU A 8 -12.72 -19.73 -26.55
N GLU A 9 -13.73 -20.54 -26.83
CA GLU A 9 -15.11 -20.30 -26.38
C GLU A 9 -15.20 -20.25 -24.85
N ASP A 10 -14.63 -21.24 -24.16
CA ASP A 10 -14.60 -21.27 -22.69
C ASP A 10 -13.84 -20.06 -22.12
N PHE A 11 -12.76 -19.63 -22.78
CA PHE A 11 -12.01 -18.43 -22.39
C PHE A 11 -12.88 -17.18 -22.57
N THR A 12 -13.53 -17.05 -23.70
CA THR A 12 -14.40 -15.92 -24.02
C THR A 12 -15.54 -15.83 -23.01
N ASP A 13 -16.21 -16.94 -22.75
CA ASP A 13 -17.33 -16.99 -21.82
C ASP A 13 -16.97 -16.71 -20.36
N ARG A 14 -15.73 -16.97 -19.97
CA ARG A 14 -15.28 -16.72 -18.60
C ARG A 14 -14.60 -15.37 -18.44
N PHE A 15 -13.68 -15.04 -19.34
CA PHE A 15 -12.83 -13.84 -19.20
C PHE A 15 -13.50 -12.60 -19.80
N LEU A 16 -14.15 -12.72 -20.97
CA LEU A 16 -14.78 -11.58 -21.62
C LEU A 16 -16.21 -11.30 -21.13
N LYS A 17 -16.67 -11.98 -20.10
CA LYS A 17 -17.92 -11.59 -19.43
C LYS A 17 -17.83 -10.14 -18.98
N LYS A 18 -18.90 -9.38 -19.23
CA LYS A 18 -18.98 -7.95 -18.92
C LYS A 18 -18.52 -7.61 -17.49
N CYS A 19 -18.97 -8.41 -16.50
CA CYS A 19 -18.57 -8.20 -15.09
C CYS A 19 -17.09 -8.50 -14.85
N THR A 20 -16.56 -9.59 -15.44
CA THR A 20 -15.15 -9.97 -15.26
C THR A 20 -14.23 -8.95 -15.92
N LEU A 21 -14.56 -8.56 -17.15
CA LEU A 21 -13.79 -7.55 -17.86
C LEU A 21 -13.86 -6.18 -17.17
N GLY A 22 -15.05 -5.79 -16.73
CA GLY A 22 -15.25 -4.56 -15.94
C GLY A 22 -14.43 -4.55 -14.64
N GLU A 23 -14.40 -5.67 -13.93
CA GLU A 23 -13.57 -5.82 -12.74
C GLU A 23 -12.06 -5.74 -13.06
N MET A 24 -11.62 -6.37 -14.14
CA MET A 24 -10.23 -6.29 -14.59
C MET A 24 -9.81 -4.85 -14.90
N ILE A 25 -10.63 -4.13 -15.64
CA ILE A 25 -10.34 -2.73 -16.03
C ILE A 25 -10.33 -1.83 -14.79
N SER A 26 -11.35 -1.90 -13.95
CA SER A 26 -11.50 -0.97 -12.82
C SER A 26 -10.55 -1.27 -11.65
N LYS A 27 -10.32 -2.57 -11.35
CA LYS A 27 -9.57 -2.95 -10.14
C LYS A 27 -8.14 -3.40 -10.41
N TYR A 28 -7.81 -3.90 -11.63
CA TYR A 28 -6.51 -4.55 -11.87
C TYR A 28 -5.73 -3.96 -13.05
N MET A 29 -6.17 -2.82 -13.54
CA MET A 29 -5.38 -1.96 -14.41
C MET A 29 -4.91 -0.73 -13.64
N VAL A 30 -3.75 -0.21 -14.00
CA VAL A 30 -3.14 0.99 -13.43
C VAL A 30 -2.69 1.89 -14.55
N LEU A 31 -3.19 3.11 -14.57
CA LEU A 31 -2.72 4.15 -15.49
C LEU A 31 -1.41 4.73 -14.93
N VAL A 32 -0.38 4.71 -15.74
CA VAL A 32 0.87 5.41 -15.50
C VAL A 32 0.77 6.74 -16.22
N GLU A 33 0.39 7.79 -15.50
CA GLU A 33 0.08 9.11 -16.09
C GLU A 33 1.29 9.71 -16.82
N THR A 34 2.46 9.61 -16.22
CA THR A 34 3.70 10.15 -16.78
C THR A 34 4.11 9.51 -18.11
N GLU A 35 3.76 8.26 -18.32
CA GLU A 35 4.10 7.50 -19.54
C GLU A 35 2.90 7.31 -20.47
N GLN A 36 1.70 7.79 -20.09
CA GLN A 36 0.44 7.56 -20.80
C GLN A 36 0.20 6.09 -21.14
N LYS A 37 0.59 5.19 -20.21
CA LYS A 37 0.49 3.74 -20.38
C LYS A 37 -0.48 3.12 -19.40
N LEU A 38 -1.25 2.17 -19.88
CA LEU A 38 -2.10 1.35 -19.06
C LEU A 38 -1.43 0.01 -18.78
N LEU A 39 -1.10 -0.23 -17.51
CA LEU A 39 -0.53 -1.48 -17.05
C LEU A 39 -1.63 -2.44 -16.64
N VAL A 40 -1.57 -3.68 -17.11
CA VAL A 40 -2.43 -4.78 -16.65
C VAL A 40 -1.66 -5.62 -15.66
N MET A 41 -2.22 -5.81 -14.48
CA MET A 41 -1.58 -6.64 -13.45
C MET A 41 -1.49 -8.10 -13.88
N ARG A 42 -0.37 -8.74 -13.55
CA ARG A 42 -0.19 -10.18 -13.78
C ARG A 42 -1.07 -11.00 -12.82
N PRO A 43 -1.46 -12.22 -13.18
CA PRO A 43 -2.36 -13.03 -12.36
C PRO A 43 -1.90 -13.17 -10.91
N TYR A 44 -0.63 -13.42 -10.64
CA TYR A 44 -0.12 -13.55 -9.27
C TYR A 44 -0.20 -12.24 -8.47
N GLN A 45 -0.06 -11.08 -9.12
CA GLN A 45 -0.24 -9.78 -8.49
C GLN A 45 -1.71 -9.56 -8.13
N ILE A 46 -2.63 -9.94 -9.02
CA ILE A 46 -4.08 -9.89 -8.76
C ILE A 46 -4.44 -10.77 -7.57
N TYR A 47 -3.90 -11.99 -7.49
CA TYR A 47 -4.11 -12.87 -6.33
C TYR A 47 -3.60 -12.25 -5.04
N ALA A 48 -2.43 -11.63 -5.07
CA ALA A 48 -1.87 -10.95 -3.90
C ALA A 48 -2.75 -9.77 -3.45
N VAL A 49 -3.18 -8.92 -4.38
CA VAL A 49 -4.08 -7.79 -4.08
C VAL A 49 -5.42 -8.28 -3.51
N LYS A 50 -6.02 -9.32 -4.10
CA LYS A 50 -7.25 -9.93 -3.58
C LYS A 50 -7.06 -10.47 -2.18
N ALA A 51 -5.96 -11.17 -1.92
CA ALA A 51 -5.66 -11.72 -0.60
C ALA A 51 -5.49 -10.64 0.47
N ILE A 52 -4.85 -9.51 0.13
CA ILE A 52 -4.72 -8.35 1.02
C ILE A 52 -6.10 -7.76 1.31
N ASP A 53 -6.88 -7.48 0.28
CA ASP A 53 -8.21 -6.87 0.41
C ASP A 53 -9.15 -7.75 1.25
N GLU A 54 -9.17 -9.07 1.00
CA GLU A 54 -9.96 -10.03 1.76
C GLU A 54 -9.49 -10.15 3.22
N CYS A 55 -8.16 -10.19 3.46
CA CYS A 55 -7.59 -10.24 4.80
C CYS A 55 -8.04 -9.04 5.64
N VAL A 56 -7.98 -7.85 5.05
CA VAL A 56 -8.40 -6.61 5.71
C VAL A 56 -9.90 -6.58 5.93
N LYS A 57 -10.73 -6.91 4.92
CA LYS A 57 -12.19 -6.91 5.03
C LYS A 57 -12.73 -7.90 6.05
N GLN A 58 -12.09 -9.06 6.15
CA GLN A 58 -12.50 -10.12 7.08
C GLN A 58 -11.83 -10.01 8.45
N ASN A 59 -11.02 -8.97 8.67
CA ASN A 59 -10.28 -8.74 9.90
C ASN A 59 -9.49 -9.97 10.38
N ARG A 60 -8.82 -10.65 9.46
CA ARG A 60 -8.07 -11.90 9.74
C ARG A 60 -6.76 -11.67 10.52
N GLY A 61 -6.46 -10.42 10.88
CA GLY A 61 -5.20 -10.04 11.49
C GLY A 61 -4.11 -9.74 10.47
N ASN A 62 -2.87 -9.95 10.84
CA ASN A 62 -1.72 -9.64 9.98
C ASN A 62 -1.47 -10.76 8.97
N GLY A 63 -0.96 -10.39 7.79
CA GLY A 63 -0.60 -11.31 6.73
C GLY A 63 0.75 -10.97 6.09
N TYR A 64 1.24 -11.84 5.23
CA TYR A 64 2.43 -11.57 4.43
C TYR A 64 2.24 -12.08 3.00
N ILE A 65 2.91 -11.43 2.07
CA ILE A 65 2.96 -11.81 0.66
C ILE A 65 4.41 -12.13 0.31
N TRP A 66 4.65 -13.35 -0.17
CA TRP A 66 5.98 -13.75 -0.62
C TRP A 66 6.14 -13.46 -2.10
N HIS A 67 6.88 -12.41 -2.40
CA HIS A 67 7.20 -12.01 -3.76
C HIS A 67 8.73 -12.03 -3.99
N THR A 68 9.15 -12.54 -5.14
CA THR A 68 10.56 -12.48 -5.54
C THR A 68 10.95 -11.07 -5.99
N THR A 69 12.25 -10.78 -6.02
CA THR A 69 12.77 -9.54 -6.58
C THR A 69 12.35 -9.41 -8.06
N GLY A 70 11.99 -8.21 -8.49
CA GLY A 70 11.51 -7.95 -9.86
C GLY A 70 10.09 -8.43 -10.17
N SER A 71 9.34 -8.95 -9.19
CA SER A 71 7.94 -9.39 -9.40
C SER A 71 6.92 -8.25 -9.43
N GLY A 72 7.35 -6.99 -9.27
CA GLY A 72 6.46 -5.83 -9.21
C GLY A 72 5.76 -5.71 -7.85
N LYS A 73 6.49 -5.87 -6.76
CA LYS A 73 6.01 -5.66 -5.38
C LYS A 73 5.40 -4.28 -5.21
N THR A 74 6.08 -3.25 -5.68
CA THR A 74 5.65 -1.85 -5.61
C THR A 74 4.28 -1.65 -6.25
N LEU A 75 4.08 -2.17 -7.48
CA LEU A 75 2.79 -2.09 -8.17
C LEU A 75 1.69 -2.82 -7.40
N THR A 76 1.98 -4.01 -6.85
CA THR A 76 1.04 -4.79 -6.06
C THR A 76 0.62 -4.04 -4.79
N SER A 77 1.58 -3.51 -4.06
CA SER A 77 1.35 -2.74 -2.83
C SER A 77 0.60 -1.43 -3.09
N PHE A 78 0.99 -0.72 -4.13
CA PHE A 78 0.30 0.50 -4.56
C PHE A 78 -1.18 0.19 -4.90
N LYS A 79 -1.43 -0.84 -5.71
CA LYS A 79 -2.80 -1.20 -6.08
C LYS A 79 -3.63 -1.68 -4.88
N ALA A 80 -3.06 -2.45 -3.98
CA ALA A 80 -3.72 -2.81 -2.74
C ALA A 80 -4.10 -1.57 -1.91
N SER A 81 -3.17 -0.62 -1.75
CA SER A 81 -3.43 0.64 -1.03
C SER A 81 -4.57 1.44 -1.66
N THR A 82 -4.61 1.54 -3.00
CA THR A 82 -5.67 2.28 -3.69
C THR A 82 -7.05 1.61 -3.54
N LEU A 83 -7.13 0.28 -3.53
CA LEU A 83 -8.40 -0.41 -3.28
C LEU A 83 -8.86 -0.29 -1.82
N LEU A 84 -7.91 -0.27 -0.88
CA LEU A 84 -8.20 -0.05 0.53
C LEU A 84 -8.58 1.39 0.85
N LYS A 85 -8.18 2.36 0.01
CA LYS A 85 -8.55 3.78 0.14
C LYS A 85 -10.06 3.99 0.13
N ASP A 86 -10.80 3.20 -0.63
CA ASP A 86 -12.26 3.29 -0.75
C ASP A 86 -13.00 2.59 0.40
N ASN A 87 -12.29 1.84 1.25
CA ASN A 87 -12.89 1.20 2.40
C ASN A 87 -13.14 2.23 3.53
N ARG A 88 -14.41 2.42 3.90
CA ARG A 88 -14.83 3.39 4.92
C ARG A 88 -14.40 3.02 6.34
N GLU A 89 -14.13 1.74 6.60
CA GLU A 89 -13.67 1.27 7.91
C GLU A 89 -12.18 1.54 8.15
N ILE A 90 -11.44 1.92 7.10
CA ILE A 90 -10.00 2.19 7.18
C ILE A 90 -9.79 3.69 7.19
N GLU A 91 -9.17 4.19 8.25
CA GLU A 91 -8.81 5.60 8.38
C GLU A 91 -7.62 5.96 7.47
N LYS A 92 -6.54 5.19 7.56
CA LYS A 92 -5.31 5.40 6.78
C LYS A 92 -4.72 4.08 6.29
N CYS A 93 -4.09 4.12 5.13
CA CYS A 93 -3.24 3.07 4.61
C CYS A 93 -1.81 3.62 4.45
N LEU A 94 -0.87 3.09 5.23
CA LEU A 94 0.53 3.50 5.18
C LEU A 94 1.35 2.46 4.43
N PHE A 95 2.04 2.90 3.40
CA PHE A 95 3.08 2.12 2.77
C PHE A 95 4.43 2.50 3.38
N VAL A 96 5.03 1.55 4.10
CA VAL A 96 6.24 1.78 4.88
C VAL A 96 7.41 1.08 4.21
N VAL A 97 8.42 1.84 3.85
CA VAL A 97 9.64 1.36 3.20
C VAL A 97 10.87 1.60 4.08
N ASP A 98 11.93 0.82 3.89
CA ASP A 98 13.21 1.15 4.49
C ASP A 98 13.81 2.38 3.79
N ARG A 99 14.53 3.22 4.56
CA ARG A 99 15.21 4.40 4.04
C ARG A 99 16.22 4.07 2.92
N LYS A 100 16.85 2.90 3.02
CA LYS A 100 17.82 2.42 2.02
C LYS A 100 17.15 2.02 0.70
N ASP A 101 15.91 1.54 0.78
CA ASP A 101 15.13 1.09 -0.36
C ASP A 101 14.29 2.24 -0.96
N LEU A 102 14.18 3.38 -0.27
CA LEU A 102 13.60 4.62 -0.81
C LEU A 102 14.65 5.37 -1.66
N ASP A 103 15.31 4.63 -2.54
CA ASP A 103 16.17 5.21 -3.53
C ASP A 103 15.38 6.01 -4.57
N ARG A 104 16.08 6.69 -5.46
CA ARG A 104 15.47 7.47 -6.54
C ARG A 104 14.50 6.60 -7.37
N GLN A 105 14.85 5.35 -7.64
CA GLN A 105 14.06 4.46 -8.49
C GLN A 105 12.72 4.09 -7.84
N THR A 106 12.70 3.74 -6.57
CA THR A 106 11.48 3.42 -5.82
C THR A 106 10.56 4.63 -5.73
N ARG A 107 11.11 5.83 -5.49
CA ARG A 107 10.34 7.08 -5.49
C ARG A 107 9.73 7.37 -6.86
N GLU A 108 10.52 7.23 -7.91
CA GLU A 108 10.04 7.41 -9.28
C GLU A 108 8.93 6.41 -9.63
N GLU A 109 9.03 5.15 -9.18
CA GLU A 109 7.98 4.15 -9.37
C GLU A 109 6.67 4.55 -8.66
N PHE A 110 6.73 5.01 -7.40
CA PHE A 110 5.52 5.46 -6.70
C PHE A 110 4.94 6.72 -7.35
N ASN A 111 5.77 7.69 -7.68
CA ASN A 111 5.33 8.93 -8.31
C ASN A 111 4.77 8.71 -9.73
N LYS A 112 5.19 7.65 -10.44
CA LYS A 112 4.57 7.24 -11.71
C LYS A 112 3.12 6.85 -11.56
N PHE A 113 2.75 6.23 -10.45
CA PHE A 113 1.38 5.77 -10.20
C PHE A 113 0.50 6.84 -9.56
N GLN A 114 1.09 7.71 -8.76
CA GLN A 114 0.41 8.85 -8.14
C GLN A 114 1.42 9.96 -7.90
N GLU A 115 1.32 11.04 -8.67
CA GLU A 115 2.17 12.20 -8.54
C GLU A 115 2.09 12.79 -7.12
N GLY A 116 3.25 13.13 -6.54
CA GLY A 116 3.33 13.68 -5.18
C GLY A 116 3.08 12.66 -4.05
N SER A 117 2.93 11.36 -4.35
CA SER A 117 2.75 10.33 -3.30
C SER A 117 3.97 10.20 -2.40
N VAL A 118 5.16 10.44 -2.94
CA VAL A 118 6.43 10.45 -2.22
C VAL A 118 7.13 11.78 -2.40
N GLU A 119 7.03 12.64 -1.41
CA GLU A 119 7.78 13.89 -1.37
C GLU A 119 9.22 13.65 -0.89
N GLU A 120 10.21 14.24 -1.56
CA GLU A 120 11.64 14.06 -1.25
C GLU A 120 12.04 14.50 0.15
N ASN A 121 11.41 15.54 0.67
CA ASN A 121 11.79 16.24 1.91
C ASN A 121 10.70 16.28 2.98
N THR A 122 9.78 15.29 2.99
CA THR A 122 8.80 15.26 4.09
C THR A 122 9.52 15.02 5.42
N ASN A 123 9.49 16.03 6.27
CA ASN A 123 9.92 15.87 7.65
C ASN A 123 8.85 15.11 8.45
N THR A 124 9.18 14.67 9.65
CA THR A 124 8.22 13.97 10.53
C THR A 124 6.98 14.82 10.82
N GLU A 125 7.07 16.14 10.86
CA GLU A 125 5.95 17.05 11.04
C GLU A 125 4.92 16.93 9.91
N THR A 126 5.37 16.86 8.66
CA THR A 126 4.49 16.67 7.50
C THR A 126 3.80 15.32 7.56
N LEU A 127 4.50 14.24 7.97
CA LEU A 127 3.90 12.93 8.18
C LEU A 127 2.79 13.00 9.24
N VAL A 128 3.05 13.60 10.40
CA VAL A 128 2.06 13.76 11.48
C VAL A 128 0.85 14.57 11.01
N ARG A 129 1.06 15.66 10.28
CA ARG A 129 -0.02 16.45 9.70
C ARG A 129 -0.89 15.63 8.75
N ARG A 130 -0.29 14.84 7.84
CA ARG A 130 -1.01 13.99 6.89
C ARG A 130 -1.76 12.84 7.60
N LEU A 131 -1.18 12.29 8.66
CA LEU A 131 -1.85 11.27 9.48
C LEU A 131 -3.14 11.82 10.12
N LEU A 132 -3.12 13.07 10.60
CA LEU A 132 -4.26 13.73 11.23
C LEU A 132 -5.24 14.35 10.23
N SER A 133 -4.84 14.52 8.97
CA SER A 133 -5.69 15.09 7.93
C SER A 133 -6.90 14.20 7.65
N THR A 134 -8.05 14.80 7.42
CA THR A 134 -9.27 14.11 6.96
C THR A 134 -9.42 14.12 5.44
N ASP A 135 -8.45 14.71 4.73
CA ASP A 135 -8.47 14.76 3.28
C ASP A 135 -8.35 13.34 2.69
N TYR A 136 -9.19 13.07 1.70
CA TYR A 136 -9.15 11.81 0.95
C TYR A 136 -7.80 11.60 0.24
N ALA A 137 -7.11 12.65 -0.19
CA ALA A 137 -5.77 12.57 -0.75
C ALA A 137 -4.77 11.95 0.23
N ASP A 138 -4.91 12.24 1.53
CA ASP A 138 -4.06 11.77 2.61
C ASP A 138 -4.47 10.39 3.18
N LYS A 139 -5.41 9.70 2.58
CA LYS A 139 -5.78 8.33 2.99
C LYS A 139 -4.68 7.31 2.72
N VAL A 140 -3.88 7.50 1.67
CA VAL A 140 -2.71 6.67 1.37
C VAL A 140 -1.46 7.51 1.58
N ILE A 141 -0.56 7.05 2.44
CA ILE A 141 0.66 7.75 2.81
C ILE A 141 1.85 6.83 2.59
N VAL A 142 2.85 7.28 1.84
CA VAL A 142 4.14 6.59 1.72
C VAL A 142 5.12 7.21 2.70
N THR A 143 5.77 6.40 3.52
CA THR A 143 6.71 6.87 4.54
C THR A 143 7.85 5.88 4.76
N THR A 144 8.88 6.31 5.48
CA THR A 144 9.95 5.41 5.91
C THR A 144 9.73 4.93 7.34
N ILE A 145 10.27 3.74 7.65
CA ILE A 145 10.19 3.19 9.01
C ILE A 145 10.82 4.13 10.04
N GLN A 146 11.88 4.85 9.68
CA GLN A 146 12.56 5.79 10.57
C GLN A 146 11.68 7.00 10.90
N LYS A 147 10.98 7.57 9.89
CA LYS A 147 10.05 8.69 10.13
C LYS A 147 8.86 8.26 10.96
N LEU A 148 8.33 7.07 10.67
CA LEU A 148 7.25 6.50 11.45
C LEU A 148 7.68 6.26 12.90
N GLY A 149 8.85 5.68 13.13
CA GLY A 149 9.43 5.51 14.46
C GLY A 149 9.55 6.84 15.23
N LEU A 150 10.10 7.89 14.58
CA LEU A 150 10.20 9.22 15.19
C LEU A 150 8.84 9.86 15.50
N ALA A 151 7.81 9.59 14.69
CA ALA A 151 6.45 10.08 14.93
C ALA A 151 5.80 9.40 16.14
N LEU A 152 6.14 8.13 16.40
CA LEU A 152 5.59 7.32 17.48
C LEU A 152 6.47 7.36 18.76
N ASP A 153 7.67 7.92 18.67
CA ASP A 153 8.58 8.06 19.82
C ASP A 153 8.08 9.14 20.78
N GLY A 154 7.70 8.71 21.98
CA GLY A 154 7.21 9.60 23.05
C GLY A 154 8.30 10.48 23.67
N THR A 155 9.60 10.23 23.38
CA THR A 155 10.74 11.00 23.91
C THR A 155 11.10 12.20 23.05
N TYR A 156 10.53 12.27 21.83
CA TYR A 156 10.84 13.35 20.90
C TYR A 156 10.25 14.69 21.35
N LYS A 157 11.08 15.75 21.34
CA LYS A 157 10.75 17.10 21.87
C LYS A 157 9.47 17.76 21.31
N ARG A 158 8.87 17.23 20.23
CA ARG A 158 7.71 17.81 19.56
C ARG A 158 6.38 17.12 19.89
N ASN A 159 6.35 16.21 20.88
CA ASN A 159 5.16 15.54 21.38
C ASN A 159 4.27 14.94 20.25
N TYR A 160 4.90 14.36 19.23
CA TYR A 160 4.17 13.78 18.10
C TYR A 160 3.24 12.64 18.54
N LYS A 161 3.67 11.80 19.48
CA LYS A 161 2.88 10.69 20.01
C LYS A 161 1.56 11.19 20.60
N GLU A 162 1.59 12.24 21.42
CA GLU A 162 0.38 12.85 22.00
C GLU A 162 -0.56 13.41 20.93
N ARG A 163 0.02 14.02 19.89
CA ARG A 163 -0.78 14.56 18.77
C ARG A 163 -1.48 13.46 17.97
N LEU A 164 -0.90 12.25 17.92
CA LEU A 164 -1.44 11.10 17.20
C LEU A 164 -2.44 10.29 18.05
N GLU A 165 -2.63 10.61 19.33
CA GLU A 165 -3.58 9.92 20.23
C GLU A 165 -4.99 9.75 19.62
N PRO A 166 -5.58 10.73 18.88
CA PRO A 166 -6.87 10.55 18.26
C PRO A 166 -6.96 9.41 17.22
N LEU A 167 -5.81 8.91 16.74
CA LEU A 167 -5.73 7.82 15.78
C LEU A 167 -5.63 6.44 16.44
N ARG A 168 -5.45 6.36 17.76
CA ARG A 168 -5.26 5.11 18.50
C ARG A 168 -6.40 4.12 18.31
N ASP A 169 -7.62 4.62 18.33
CA ASP A 169 -8.82 3.80 18.17
C ASP A 169 -9.29 3.68 16.71
N LYS A 170 -8.50 4.22 15.77
CA LYS A 170 -8.81 4.18 14.36
C LYS A 170 -8.17 2.98 13.69
N ARG A 171 -8.90 2.37 12.76
CA ARG A 171 -8.39 1.24 11.99
C ARG A 171 -7.44 1.72 10.92
N MET A 172 -6.18 1.32 11.03
CA MET A 172 -5.12 1.65 10.11
C MET A 172 -4.55 0.39 9.45
N VAL A 173 -4.11 0.49 8.22
CA VAL A 173 -3.44 -0.58 7.49
C VAL A 173 -2.00 -0.17 7.22
N PHE A 174 -1.06 -1.03 7.60
CA PHE A 174 0.37 -0.85 7.33
C PHE A 174 0.83 -1.91 6.34
N ILE A 175 1.40 -1.48 5.24
CA ILE A 175 2.02 -2.35 4.23
C ILE A 175 3.53 -2.11 4.29
N PHE A 176 4.28 -3.10 4.79
CA PHE A 176 5.74 -3.02 4.88
C PHE A 176 6.36 -3.68 3.65
N ASP A 177 7.18 -2.92 2.93
CA ASP A 177 8.06 -3.49 1.91
C ASP A 177 9.32 -4.04 2.58
N GLU A 178 9.87 -5.14 2.04
CA GLU A 178 11.06 -5.82 2.58
C GLU A 178 10.97 -6.03 4.10
N CYS A 179 9.83 -6.51 4.58
CA CYS A 179 9.51 -6.60 6.02
C CYS A 179 10.56 -7.36 6.87
N HIS A 180 11.35 -8.25 6.24
CA HIS A 180 12.45 -8.94 6.91
C HIS A 180 13.54 -7.99 7.41
N ARG A 181 13.71 -6.81 6.79
CA ARG A 181 14.65 -5.77 7.24
C ARG A 181 14.05 -4.86 8.30
N SER A 182 12.75 -4.66 8.28
CA SER A 182 12.03 -3.74 9.16
C SER A 182 11.55 -4.36 10.47
N GLN A 183 11.56 -5.70 10.58
CA GLN A 183 11.05 -6.41 11.77
C GLN A 183 12.01 -6.46 12.95
N PHE A 184 13.24 -5.98 12.79
CA PHE A 184 14.26 -6.04 13.83
C PHE A 184 14.67 -4.63 14.27
N GLY A 185 14.35 -4.27 15.51
CA GLY A 185 14.82 -3.03 16.13
C GLY A 185 13.78 -2.29 16.96
N GLU A 186 14.20 -1.17 17.54
CA GLU A 186 13.39 -0.34 18.44
C GLU A 186 12.16 0.27 17.74
N ASN A 187 12.30 0.62 16.46
CA ASN A 187 11.18 1.16 15.67
C ASN A 187 10.01 0.18 15.52
N HIS A 188 10.30 -1.13 15.51
CA HIS A 188 9.24 -2.15 15.42
C HIS A 188 8.43 -2.27 16.72
N LYS A 189 9.08 -2.06 17.87
CA LYS A 189 8.38 -2.04 19.16
C LYS A 189 7.42 -0.86 19.23
N ALA A 190 7.89 0.34 18.86
CA ALA A 190 7.08 1.56 18.87
C ALA A 190 5.85 1.51 17.94
N ILE A 191 5.89 0.70 16.86
CA ILE A 191 4.75 0.52 15.95
C ILE A 191 3.71 -0.46 16.53
N LYS A 192 4.12 -1.38 17.41
CA LYS A 192 3.22 -2.38 18.01
C LYS A 192 2.52 -1.90 19.28
N GLU A 193 3.08 -0.92 19.98
CA GLU A 193 2.49 -0.25 21.14
C GLU A 193 1.47 0.80 20.75
#